data_291eb8dd2bedf2b6230aa4a906c5ba8a
#
_entry.id   291eb8dd2bedf2b6230aa4a906c5ba8a
#
_cell.length_a   1.000
_cell.length_b   1.000
_cell.length_c   1.000
_cell.angle_alpha   90.00
_cell.angle_beta   90.00
_cell.angle_gamma   90.00
#
_symmetry.space_group_name_H-M   'P 1'
#
loop_
_entity.id
_entity.type
_entity.pdbx_description
1 polymer ?
#
loop_
_entity_poly.entity_id
_entity_poly.type
_entity_poly.pdbx_seq_one_letter_code
_entity_poly.pdbx_strand_id
1 'polypeptide(L)'
;LNLIEQDRDADCYLDTAAFLALVIRHARGWLFSTQAAIYKNTRILWKLTLGLPAATYEHAATVQKFRDASEAAWVIAKHRRAEISRDLVLRVCEEVQRKKKDQAKGTADSGEVVFDVIPELSAQIYGFLMSSKFDPKARNCFLMVDIGAGTVDSSVFRVVRDKRRKWEFRFFSNVVRF
;
A
#
# COMPACT_ATOMS: atom_id res chain seq x y z
N LEU A 1 26.80 -11.15 10.97
CA LEU A 1 25.41 -10.77 11.29
C LEU A 1 24.76 -9.95 10.18
N ASN A 2 25.43 -8.91 9.64
CA ASN A 2 24.86 -8.03 8.61
C ASN A 2 24.51 -8.71 7.25
N LEU A 3 25.23 -9.75 6.82
CA LEU A 3 24.99 -10.41 5.54
C LEU A 3 23.70 -11.26 5.57
N ILE A 4 23.43 -11.93 6.70
CA ILE A 4 22.22 -12.76 6.87
C ILE A 4 20.96 -11.87 6.96
N GLU A 5 21.06 -10.71 7.57
CA GLU A 5 19.94 -9.75 7.61
C GLU A 5 19.67 -9.15 6.22
N GLN A 6 20.71 -8.84 5.44
CA GLN A 6 20.56 -8.33 4.07
C GLN A 6 19.91 -9.34 3.13
N ASP A 7 20.25 -10.64 3.25
CA ASP A 7 19.64 -11.70 2.46
C ASP A 7 18.15 -11.90 2.83
N ARG A 8 17.82 -11.86 4.12
CA ARG A 8 16.43 -11.97 4.57
C ARG A 8 15.58 -10.77 4.11
N ASP A 9 16.15 -9.57 4.13
CA ASP A 9 15.47 -8.37 3.63
C ASP A 9 15.24 -8.42 2.12
N ALA A 10 16.20 -8.97 1.35
CA ALA A 10 16.06 -9.15 -0.08
C ALA A 10 14.99 -10.19 -0.42
N ASP A 11 14.96 -11.32 0.26
CA ASP A 11 13.95 -12.36 0.09
C ASP A 11 12.55 -11.84 0.45
N CYS A 12 12.41 -11.14 1.56
CA CYS A 12 11.14 -10.54 1.98
C CYS A 12 10.60 -9.52 0.95
N TYR A 13 11.48 -8.76 0.30
CA TYR A 13 11.12 -7.84 -0.77
C TYR A 13 10.58 -8.57 -2.00
N LEU A 14 11.27 -9.64 -2.44
CA LEU A 14 10.85 -10.46 -3.59
C LEU A 14 9.52 -11.17 -3.30
N ASP A 15 9.37 -11.74 -2.12
CA ASP A 15 8.14 -12.42 -1.70
C ASP A 15 6.95 -11.45 -1.65
N THR A 16 7.18 -10.23 -1.16
CA THR A 16 6.17 -9.17 -1.15
C THR A 16 5.74 -8.82 -2.57
N ALA A 17 6.69 -8.63 -3.49
CA ALA A 17 6.39 -8.31 -4.88
C ALA A 17 5.63 -9.46 -5.57
N ALA A 18 6.03 -10.71 -5.32
CA ALA A 18 5.35 -11.89 -5.85
C ALA A 18 3.92 -12.01 -5.34
N PHE A 19 3.72 -11.87 -4.02
CA PHE A 19 2.40 -11.92 -3.40
C PHE A 19 1.47 -10.82 -3.96
N LEU A 20 1.95 -9.59 -3.99
CA LEU A 20 1.17 -8.48 -4.55
C LEU A 20 0.84 -8.71 -6.03
N ALA A 21 1.76 -9.27 -6.81
CA ALA A 21 1.51 -9.61 -8.21
C ALA A 21 0.40 -10.64 -8.37
N LEU A 22 0.34 -11.65 -7.51
CA LEU A 22 -0.74 -12.64 -7.47
C LEU A 22 -2.08 -11.97 -7.14
N VAL A 23 -2.13 -11.15 -6.11
CA VAL A 23 -3.34 -10.41 -5.69
C VAL A 23 -3.84 -9.51 -6.83
N ILE A 24 -2.95 -8.71 -7.43
CA ILE A 24 -3.30 -7.82 -8.54
C ILE A 24 -3.80 -8.63 -9.76
N ARG A 25 -3.12 -9.73 -10.10
CA ARG A 25 -3.51 -10.59 -11.20
C ARG A 25 -4.89 -11.19 -10.97
N HIS A 26 -5.16 -11.66 -9.76
CA HIS A 26 -6.45 -12.21 -9.38
C HIS A 26 -7.56 -11.14 -9.46
N ALA A 27 -7.36 -9.99 -8.84
CA ALA A 27 -8.33 -8.90 -8.86
C ALA A 27 -8.64 -8.39 -10.27
N ARG A 28 -7.62 -8.22 -11.11
CA ARG A 28 -7.80 -7.85 -12.52
C ARG A 28 -8.51 -8.95 -13.31
N GLY A 29 -8.13 -10.20 -13.10
CA GLY A 29 -8.77 -11.34 -13.74
C GLY A 29 -10.25 -11.42 -13.39
N TRP A 30 -10.59 -11.28 -12.12
CA TRP A 30 -11.97 -11.25 -11.64
C TRP A 30 -12.74 -10.09 -12.28
N LEU A 31 -12.20 -8.87 -12.24
CA LEU A 31 -12.88 -7.70 -12.80
C LEU A 31 -13.19 -7.90 -14.30
N PHE A 32 -12.20 -8.34 -15.08
CA PHE A 32 -12.37 -8.52 -16.52
C PHE A 32 -13.21 -9.74 -16.91
N SER A 33 -13.35 -10.74 -16.04
CA SER A 33 -14.22 -11.89 -16.29
C SER A 33 -15.67 -11.63 -15.88
N THR A 34 -15.89 -10.97 -14.74
CA THR A 34 -17.23 -10.80 -14.16
C THR A 34 -17.91 -9.50 -14.59
N GLN A 35 -17.13 -8.46 -14.87
CA GLN A 35 -17.63 -7.12 -15.20
C GLN A 35 -17.30 -6.67 -16.63
N ALA A 36 -16.91 -7.59 -17.49
CA ALA A 36 -16.50 -7.31 -18.87
C ALA A 36 -17.53 -6.49 -19.65
N ALA A 37 -18.81 -6.78 -19.46
CA ALA A 37 -19.89 -6.08 -20.17
C ALA A 37 -19.96 -4.59 -19.80
N ILE A 38 -19.71 -4.25 -18.53
CA ILE A 38 -19.77 -2.87 -18.02
C ILE A 38 -18.58 -2.06 -18.50
N TYR A 39 -17.39 -2.68 -18.54
CA TYR A 39 -16.13 -1.98 -18.81
C TYR A 39 -15.56 -2.19 -20.22
N LYS A 40 -16.34 -2.76 -21.15
CA LYS A 40 -15.90 -3.13 -22.49
C LYS A 40 -15.20 -2.00 -23.28
N ASN A 41 -15.67 -0.78 -23.11
CA ASN A 41 -15.16 0.41 -23.82
C ASN A 41 -14.61 1.48 -22.86
N THR A 42 -14.21 1.09 -21.66
CA THR A 42 -13.78 2.02 -20.63
C THR A 42 -12.29 1.84 -20.35
N ARG A 43 -11.55 2.94 -20.30
CA ARG A 43 -10.18 2.94 -19.77
C ARG A 43 -10.23 2.87 -18.25
N ILE A 44 -9.73 1.80 -17.67
CA ILE A 44 -9.67 1.62 -16.23
C ILE A 44 -8.37 2.22 -15.71
N LEU A 45 -8.49 3.20 -14.82
CA LEU A 45 -7.37 3.73 -14.06
C LEU A 45 -7.25 2.93 -12.76
N TRP A 46 -6.04 2.46 -12.50
CA TRP A 46 -5.76 1.66 -11.32
C TRP A 46 -5.08 2.49 -10.25
N LYS A 47 -5.51 2.30 -9.03
CA LYS A 47 -4.80 2.80 -7.85
C LYS A 47 -4.56 1.63 -6.92
N LEU A 48 -3.29 1.43 -6.54
CA LEU A 48 -2.89 0.46 -5.53
C LEU A 48 -2.47 1.20 -4.28
N THR A 49 -3.18 0.97 -3.19
CA THR A 49 -2.87 1.56 -1.90
C THR A 49 -2.54 0.44 -0.92
N LEU A 50 -1.36 0.51 -0.32
CA LEU A 50 -0.91 -0.41 0.72
C LEU A 50 -1.02 0.24 2.09
N GLY A 51 -1.58 -0.49 3.06
CA GLY A 51 -1.53 -0.16 4.47
C GLY A 51 -0.26 -0.73 5.09
N LEU A 52 0.50 0.08 5.82
CA LEU A 52 1.63 -0.38 6.63
C LEU A 52 1.38 -0.07 8.10
N PRO A 53 1.85 -0.92 9.02
CA PRO A 53 1.86 -0.60 10.44
C PRO A 53 2.52 0.76 10.70
N ALA A 54 2.00 1.54 11.65
CA ALA A 54 2.44 2.91 11.89
C ALA A 54 3.96 3.00 12.13
N ALA A 55 4.51 2.08 12.92
CA ALA A 55 5.95 2.02 13.19
C ALA A 55 6.79 1.76 11.93
N THR A 56 6.29 0.95 11.00
CA THR A 56 6.97 0.68 9.72
C THR A 56 6.89 1.88 8.80
N TYR A 57 5.77 2.60 8.83
CA TYR A 57 5.55 3.79 7.99
C TYR A 57 6.46 4.97 8.37
N GLU A 58 6.92 5.05 9.62
CA GLU A 58 7.88 6.08 10.07
C GLU A 58 9.26 5.95 9.38
N HIS A 59 9.59 4.79 8.82
CA HIS A 59 10.85 4.54 8.13
C HIS A 59 10.72 4.79 6.62
N ALA A 60 11.13 5.97 6.16
CA ALA A 60 11.01 6.37 4.75
C ALA A 60 11.63 5.37 3.76
N ALA A 61 12.77 4.75 4.11
CA ALA A 61 13.41 3.73 3.30
C ALA A 61 12.54 2.48 3.13
N THR A 62 11.85 2.05 4.19
CA THR A 62 10.93 0.91 4.15
C THR A 62 9.69 1.23 3.32
N VAL A 63 9.10 2.41 3.51
CA VAL A 63 7.97 2.89 2.68
C VAL A 63 8.34 2.87 1.21
N GLN A 64 9.56 3.31 0.87
CA GLN A 64 10.04 3.30 -0.51
C GLN A 64 10.20 1.87 -1.05
N LYS A 65 10.73 0.93 -0.26
CA LYS A 65 10.80 -0.50 -0.64
C LYS A 65 9.41 -1.06 -0.98
N PHE A 66 8.37 -0.75 -0.19
CA PHE A 66 7.01 -1.19 -0.47
C PHE A 66 6.41 -0.56 -1.74
N ARG A 67 6.73 0.70 -2.02
CA ARG A 67 6.35 1.32 -3.31
C ARG A 67 7.02 0.61 -4.49
N ASP A 68 8.30 0.32 -4.36
CA ASP A 68 9.08 -0.38 -5.39
C ASP A 68 8.56 -1.80 -5.62
N ALA A 69 8.23 -2.52 -4.54
CA ALA A 69 7.60 -3.84 -4.62
C ALA A 69 6.23 -3.77 -5.32
N SER A 70 5.43 -2.74 -5.04
CA SER A 70 4.12 -2.54 -5.67
C SER A 70 4.25 -2.28 -7.17
N GLU A 71 5.23 -1.50 -7.58
CA GLU A 71 5.51 -1.22 -8.99
C GLU A 71 5.98 -2.49 -9.72
N ALA A 72 6.92 -3.23 -9.13
CA ALA A 72 7.36 -4.52 -9.65
C ALA A 72 6.19 -5.51 -9.75
N ALA A 73 5.36 -5.60 -8.73
CA ALA A 73 4.17 -6.45 -8.70
C ALA A 73 3.19 -6.13 -9.83
N TRP A 74 2.99 -4.84 -10.12
CA TRP A 74 2.15 -4.43 -11.24
C TRP A 74 2.72 -4.88 -12.59
N VAL A 75 4.02 -4.70 -12.80
CA VAL A 75 4.69 -5.14 -14.03
C VAL A 75 4.56 -6.66 -14.18
N ILE A 76 4.84 -7.43 -13.12
CA ILE A 76 4.69 -8.89 -13.12
C ILE A 76 3.25 -9.31 -13.40
N ALA A 77 2.27 -8.64 -12.80
CA ALA A 77 0.85 -8.96 -12.99
C ALA A 77 0.36 -8.72 -14.42
N LYS A 78 1.01 -7.85 -15.20
CA LYS A 78 0.72 -7.63 -16.62
C LYS A 78 1.13 -8.81 -17.51
N HIS A 79 2.10 -9.60 -17.11
CA HIS A 79 2.54 -10.81 -17.83
C HIS A 79 1.53 -11.95 -17.64
N ARG A 80 0.37 -11.87 -18.31
CA ARG A 80 -0.81 -12.73 -18.08
C ARG A 80 -0.54 -14.24 -18.23
N ARG A 81 0.40 -14.65 -19.08
CA ARG A 81 0.68 -16.04 -19.40
C ARG A 81 1.93 -16.60 -18.71
N ALA A 82 2.73 -15.75 -18.07
CA ALA A 82 3.93 -16.19 -17.39
C ALA A 82 3.59 -16.73 -15.99
N GLU A 83 4.16 -17.84 -15.63
CA GLU A 83 4.20 -18.29 -14.26
C GLU A 83 4.98 -17.26 -13.41
N ILE A 84 4.51 -17.00 -12.21
CA ILE A 84 5.24 -16.11 -11.27
C ILE A 84 6.31 -16.96 -10.61
N SER A 85 7.45 -17.07 -11.30
CA SER A 85 8.64 -17.74 -10.76
C SER A 85 9.54 -16.73 -10.05
N ARG A 86 10.39 -17.24 -9.15
CA ARG A 86 11.40 -16.43 -8.46
C ARG A 86 12.28 -15.63 -9.44
N ASP A 87 12.70 -16.27 -10.52
CA ASP A 87 13.55 -15.64 -11.56
C ASP A 87 12.86 -14.48 -12.27
N LEU A 88 11.56 -14.61 -12.55
CA LEU A 88 10.77 -13.51 -13.12
C LEU A 88 10.68 -12.35 -12.13
N VAL A 89 10.38 -12.64 -10.88
CA VAL A 89 10.25 -11.62 -9.82
C VAL A 89 11.57 -10.88 -9.66
N LEU A 90 12.68 -11.60 -9.53
CA LEU A 90 14.01 -11.02 -9.37
C LEU A 90 14.35 -10.08 -10.52
N ARG A 91 14.23 -10.53 -11.77
CA ARG A 91 14.52 -9.71 -12.96
C ARG A 91 13.70 -8.44 -13.02
N VAL A 92 12.39 -8.53 -12.73
CA VAL A 92 11.52 -7.36 -12.77
C VAL A 92 11.84 -6.38 -11.64
N CYS A 93 12.13 -6.88 -10.43
CA CYS A 93 12.53 -6.04 -9.31
C CYS A 93 13.84 -5.28 -9.61
N GLU A 94 14.83 -5.96 -10.18
CA GLU A 94 16.10 -5.33 -10.60
C GLU A 94 15.87 -4.27 -11.69
N GLU A 95 15.00 -4.56 -12.67
CA GLU A 95 14.66 -3.62 -13.73
C GLU A 95 14.00 -2.35 -13.18
N VAL A 96 13.03 -2.49 -12.25
CA VAL A 96 12.37 -1.36 -11.61
C VAL A 96 13.38 -0.51 -10.83
N GLN A 97 14.25 -1.14 -10.06
CA GLN A 97 15.30 -0.42 -9.32
C GLN A 97 16.28 0.30 -10.25
N ARG A 98 16.68 -0.33 -11.36
CA ARG A 98 17.57 0.28 -12.37
C ARG A 98 16.91 1.50 -13.00
N LYS A 99 15.67 1.37 -13.46
CA LYS A 99 14.92 2.50 -14.05
C LYS A 99 14.82 3.70 -13.11
N LYS A 100 14.64 3.48 -11.84
CA LYS A 100 14.61 4.57 -10.84
C LYS A 100 15.94 5.27 -10.66
N LYS A 101 17.03 4.53 -10.67
CA LYS A 101 18.39 5.12 -10.63
C LYS A 101 18.64 5.98 -11.87
N ASP A 102 18.11 5.58 -13.03
CA ASP A 102 18.27 6.33 -14.28
C ASP A 102 17.30 7.52 -14.36
N GLN A 103 16.07 7.39 -13.80
CA GLN A 103 15.04 8.43 -13.77
C GLN A 103 15.29 9.53 -12.74
N ALA A 104 16.15 9.33 -11.77
CA ALA A 104 16.63 10.43 -10.93
C ALA A 104 17.25 11.58 -11.76
N LYS A 105 17.36 11.40 -13.08
CA LYS A 105 17.83 12.37 -14.07
C LYS A 105 16.74 12.96 -14.99
N GLY A 106 15.47 12.57 -14.86
CA GLY A 106 14.38 13.11 -15.70
C GLY A 106 13.01 12.51 -15.39
N THR A 107 12.00 13.34 -15.41
CA THR A 107 10.60 13.01 -15.15
C THR A 107 10.01 12.04 -16.19
N ALA A 108 9.56 10.86 -15.76
CA ALA A 108 8.71 10.00 -16.59
C ALA A 108 7.45 9.62 -15.78
N ASP A 109 6.33 10.14 -16.21
CA ASP A 109 4.99 9.82 -15.72
C ASP A 109 4.54 8.47 -16.29
N SER A 110 4.38 7.48 -15.45
CA SER A 110 3.80 6.19 -15.84
C SER A 110 2.28 6.23 -15.66
N GLY A 111 1.58 7.00 -16.48
CA GLY A 111 0.18 7.36 -16.38
C GLY A 111 -0.90 6.27 -16.32
N GLU A 112 -0.60 5.03 -15.99
CA GLU A 112 -1.59 3.95 -15.88
C GLU A 112 -1.96 3.57 -14.44
N VAL A 113 -1.05 3.74 -13.49
CA VAL A 113 -1.24 3.29 -12.10
C VAL A 113 -0.64 4.25 -11.11
N VAL A 114 -1.38 4.52 -10.06
CA VAL A 114 -0.90 5.27 -8.90
C VAL A 114 -0.61 4.30 -7.77
N PHE A 115 0.62 4.33 -7.26
CA PHE A 115 1.02 3.56 -6.08
C PHE A 115 1.08 4.46 -4.86
N ASP A 116 0.37 4.07 -3.83
CA ASP A 116 0.31 4.80 -2.57
C ASP A 116 0.58 3.88 -1.40
N VAL A 117 1.29 4.39 -0.40
CA VAL A 117 1.54 3.68 0.84
C VAL A 117 1.11 4.59 1.97
N ILE A 118 0.22 4.10 2.82
CA ILE A 118 -0.37 4.86 3.92
C ILE A 118 -0.25 4.08 5.23
N PRO A 119 -0.27 4.74 6.38
CA PRO A 119 -0.43 4.03 7.65
C PRO A 119 -1.75 3.25 7.65
N GLU A 120 -1.72 1.98 8.03
CA GLU A 120 -2.90 1.11 8.11
C GLU A 120 -3.99 1.73 9.00
N LEU A 121 -3.59 2.28 10.12
CA LEU A 121 -4.44 3.01 11.04
C LEU A 121 -5.22 4.15 10.34
N SER A 122 -4.57 4.89 9.45
CA SER A 122 -5.21 5.98 8.68
C SER A 122 -6.27 5.46 7.72
N ALA A 123 -6.07 4.29 7.12
CA ALA A 123 -7.05 3.67 6.24
C ALA A 123 -8.31 3.23 7.01
N GLN A 124 -8.13 2.63 8.19
CA GLN A 124 -9.21 2.19 9.06
C GLN A 124 -10.03 3.39 9.57
N ILE A 125 -9.34 4.45 10.02
CA ILE A 125 -9.99 5.69 10.48
C ILE A 125 -10.79 6.34 9.34
N TYR A 126 -10.25 6.37 8.14
CA TYR A 126 -10.96 6.93 6.98
C TYR A 126 -12.25 6.16 6.69
N GLY A 127 -12.22 4.84 6.78
CA GLY A 127 -13.42 3.99 6.66
C GLY A 127 -14.48 4.34 7.71
N PHE A 128 -14.07 4.58 8.96
CA PHE A 128 -14.97 5.00 10.03
C PHE A 128 -15.60 6.37 9.74
N LEU A 129 -14.81 7.36 9.28
CA LEU A 129 -15.31 8.69 8.94
C LEU A 129 -16.37 8.69 7.84
N MET A 130 -16.24 7.76 6.89
CA MET A 130 -17.21 7.62 5.79
C MET A 130 -18.45 6.80 6.19
N SER A 131 -18.46 6.26 7.40
CA SER A 131 -19.60 5.50 7.91
C SER A 131 -20.67 6.41 8.51
N SER A 132 -21.91 5.90 8.60
CA SER A 132 -23.02 6.55 9.29
C SER A 132 -22.84 6.66 10.81
N LYS A 133 -21.81 6.02 11.35
CA LYS A 133 -21.51 6.03 12.79
C LYS A 133 -20.70 7.28 13.21
N PHE A 134 -20.14 8.00 12.26
CA PHE A 134 -19.38 9.22 12.55
C PHE A 134 -20.27 10.45 12.58
N ASP A 135 -20.33 11.13 13.74
CA ASP A 135 -20.98 12.43 13.87
C ASP A 135 -19.96 13.58 13.68
N PRO A 136 -20.02 14.31 12.55
CA PRO A 136 -19.09 15.39 12.27
C PRO A 136 -19.25 16.63 13.18
N LYS A 137 -20.33 16.69 13.97
CA LYS A 137 -20.59 17.80 14.91
C LYS A 137 -20.10 17.47 16.32
N ALA A 138 -19.88 16.21 16.62
CA ALA A 138 -19.40 15.80 17.92
C ALA A 138 -17.92 16.19 18.14
N ARG A 139 -17.61 16.69 19.33
CA ARG A 139 -16.22 16.95 19.77
C ARG A 139 -15.67 15.69 20.44
N ASN A 140 -15.63 14.59 19.69
CA ASN A 140 -15.28 13.30 20.24
C ASN A 140 -13.78 13.04 20.19
N CYS A 141 -13.31 12.34 21.21
CA CYS A 141 -12.03 11.67 21.23
C CYS A 141 -12.30 10.18 20.97
N PHE A 142 -11.56 9.60 20.06
CA PHE A 142 -11.73 8.21 19.65
C PHE A 142 -10.55 7.38 20.15
N LEU A 143 -10.84 6.20 20.67
CA LEU A 143 -9.86 5.15 20.90
C LEU A 143 -10.07 4.11 19.80
N MET A 144 -9.06 3.87 18.99
CA MET A 144 -9.00 2.75 18.10
C MET A 144 -8.10 1.67 18.66
N VAL A 145 -8.56 0.44 18.61
CA VAL A 145 -7.79 -0.75 18.99
C VAL A 145 -7.83 -1.71 17.81
N ASP A 146 -6.66 -2.06 17.32
CA ASP A 146 -6.48 -3.08 16.29
C ASP A 146 -5.84 -4.32 16.93
N ILE A 147 -6.54 -5.46 16.83
CA ILE A 147 -6.09 -6.73 17.40
C ILE A 147 -5.71 -7.64 16.25
N GLY A 148 -4.42 -7.70 15.97
CA GLY A 148 -3.84 -8.60 14.98
C GLY A 148 -3.51 -9.99 15.54
N ALA A 149 -2.96 -10.85 14.71
CA ALA A 149 -2.60 -12.23 15.09
C ALA A 149 -1.47 -12.33 16.13
N GLY A 150 -0.67 -11.29 16.31
CA GLY A 150 0.46 -11.26 17.26
C GLY A 150 0.72 -9.90 17.88
N THR A 151 -0.10 -8.91 17.58
CA THR A 151 0.06 -7.52 18.06
C THR A 151 -1.28 -6.93 18.44
N VAL A 152 -1.25 -6.02 19.41
CA VAL A 152 -2.37 -5.13 19.73
C VAL A 152 -1.87 -3.71 19.56
N ASP A 153 -2.38 -3.02 18.57
CA ASP A 153 -2.08 -1.61 18.33
C ASP A 153 -3.26 -0.76 18.79
N SER A 154 -2.96 0.31 19.53
CA SER A 154 -4.00 1.24 19.96
C SER A 154 -3.58 2.68 19.71
N SER A 155 -4.54 3.52 19.40
CA SER A 155 -4.32 4.95 19.18
C SER A 155 -5.50 5.77 19.66
N VAL A 156 -5.19 6.86 20.37
CA VAL A 156 -6.19 7.86 20.74
C VAL A 156 -6.06 9.06 19.82
N PHE A 157 -7.16 9.48 19.20
CA PHE A 157 -7.13 10.58 18.25
C PHE A 157 -8.41 11.42 18.30
N ARG A 158 -8.30 12.64 17.79
CA ARG A 158 -9.45 13.50 17.48
C ARG A 158 -9.53 13.73 15.99
N VAL A 159 -10.76 13.84 15.51
CA VAL A 159 -11.05 14.26 14.15
C VAL A 159 -11.54 15.71 14.19
N VAL A 160 -10.86 16.57 13.48
CA VAL A 160 -11.21 17.99 13.38
C VAL A 160 -11.25 18.40 11.91
N ARG A 161 -11.91 19.51 11.60
CA ARG A 161 -11.78 20.12 10.28
C ARG A 161 -10.72 21.20 10.33
N ASP A 162 -9.82 21.17 9.37
CA ASP A 162 -8.84 22.23 9.18
C ASP A 162 -9.52 23.53 8.65
N LYS A 163 -8.75 24.59 8.50
CA LYS A 163 -9.23 25.88 7.94
C LYS A 163 -9.77 25.75 6.51
N ARG A 164 -9.35 24.71 5.77
CA ARG A 164 -9.79 24.38 4.39
C ARG A 164 -10.95 23.38 4.35
N ARG A 165 -11.58 23.11 5.51
CA ARG A 165 -12.65 22.12 5.69
C ARG A 165 -12.25 20.68 5.38
N LYS A 166 -10.95 20.37 5.30
CA LYS A 166 -10.45 19.00 5.18
C LYS A 166 -10.40 18.33 6.55
N TRP A 167 -10.59 17.01 6.59
CA TRP A 167 -10.45 16.23 7.80
C TRP A 167 -8.99 16.14 8.19
N GLU A 168 -8.69 16.47 9.45
CA GLU A 168 -7.39 16.37 10.09
C GLU A 168 -7.49 15.43 11.29
N PHE A 169 -6.57 14.49 11.37
CA PHE A 169 -6.44 13.56 12.48
C PHE A 169 -5.36 14.04 13.42
N ARG A 170 -5.72 14.22 14.67
CA ARG A 170 -4.78 14.62 15.73
C ARG A 170 -4.60 13.45 16.68
N PHE A 171 -3.47 12.80 16.60
CA PHE A 171 -3.12 11.68 17.47
C PHE A 171 -2.55 12.19 18.77
N PHE A 172 -2.94 11.55 19.89
CA PHE A 172 -2.50 11.91 21.23
C PHE A 172 -1.56 10.88 21.85
N SER A 173 -1.52 9.67 21.32
CA SER A 173 -0.64 8.62 21.78
C SER A 173 0.05 7.94 20.63
N ASN A 174 1.33 7.63 20.82
CA ASN A 174 2.04 6.71 19.95
C ASN A 174 1.66 5.27 20.29
N VAL A 175 1.88 4.37 19.34
CA VAL A 175 1.60 2.94 19.44
C VAL A 175 2.14 2.35 20.75
N VAL A 176 1.28 1.69 21.51
CA VAL A 176 1.69 0.83 22.62
C VAL A 176 1.76 -0.60 22.09
N ARG A 177 2.95 -1.20 22.12
CA ARG A 177 3.14 -2.61 21.78
C ARG A 177 3.24 -3.41 23.07
N PHE A 178 2.54 -4.51 23.13
CA PHE A 178 2.68 -5.53 24.15
C PHE A 178 3.22 -6.82 23.53
#